data_5cde9d6835ce6cd23fe220afbca4f7c0
#
_entry.id   5cde9d6835ce6cd23fe220afbca4f7c0
#
_cell.length_a   1.000
_cell.length_b   1.000
_cell.length_c   1.000
_cell.angle_alpha   90.00
_cell.angle_beta   90.00
_cell.angle_gamma   90.00
#
_symmetry.space_group_name_H-M   'P 1'
#
loop_
_entity.id
_entity.type
_entity.pdbx_description
1 polymer ?
#
loop_
_entity_poly.entity_id
_entity_poly.type
_entity_poly.pdbx_seq_one_letter_code
_entity_poly.pdbx_strand_id
1 'polypeptide(L)'
;IDMTVGTSYTAVGEALSAGSADIGFISGGNYVLFSDDCDVLLTALRYAINKDSENPADWNDGTIEENTKDMSTYYRCIILAGPSEKGQELQAKVNAGEELTWDDLNSATWSVLSPTSASGYIYPCLWLQDHYGKGISDLEHVVQSDSHTTSVARLAAGQVDVMVSFGHIRIKNAPKWETELGGTAPMVEQTGVIGVTEGIYNDMIAYSKNSDTMADENFRKALGESFIEIADTDEGREIISVFSQVGYTWGQDSDYDGERAAQELLKSLEG
;
A
#
# COMPACT_ATOMS: atom_id res chain seq x y z
N ILE A 1 6.57 21.96 -21.36
CA ILE A 1 5.84 21.15 -20.38
C ILE A 1 5.26 22.10 -19.35
N ASP A 2 3.94 22.09 -19.22
CA ASP A 2 3.25 22.79 -18.14
C ASP A 2 2.99 21.79 -17.02
N MET A 3 3.32 22.14 -15.78
CA MET A 3 3.20 21.26 -14.64
C MET A 3 2.25 21.87 -13.60
N THR A 4 1.30 21.07 -13.13
CA THR A 4 0.39 21.44 -12.05
C THR A 4 0.48 20.38 -10.95
N VAL A 5 0.52 20.83 -9.70
CA VAL A 5 0.45 19.92 -8.54
C VAL A 5 -1.00 19.80 -8.13
N GLY A 6 -1.56 18.60 -8.26
CA GLY A 6 -2.91 18.30 -7.80
C GLY A 6 -3.03 18.32 -6.28
N THR A 7 -4.21 18.63 -5.77
CA THR A 7 -4.48 18.62 -4.32
C THR A 7 -4.74 17.22 -3.76
N SER A 8 -5.06 16.26 -4.64
CA SER A 8 -5.30 14.85 -4.31
C SER A 8 -5.16 13.99 -5.57
N TYR A 9 -5.02 12.68 -5.41
CA TYR A 9 -5.05 11.74 -6.54
C TYR A 9 -6.38 11.77 -7.29
N THR A 10 -7.50 12.00 -6.60
CA THR A 10 -8.83 12.16 -7.23
C THR A 10 -8.85 13.36 -8.16
N ALA A 11 -8.31 14.51 -7.73
CA ALA A 11 -8.22 15.71 -8.58
C ALA A 11 -7.34 15.48 -9.82
N VAL A 12 -6.29 14.64 -9.72
CA VAL A 12 -5.48 14.24 -10.87
C VAL A 12 -6.31 13.36 -11.82
N GLY A 13 -7.06 12.39 -11.30
CA GLY A 13 -7.96 11.54 -12.09
C GLY A 13 -9.03 12.36 -12.83
N GLU A 14 -9.66 13.33 -12.15
CA GLU A 14 -10.62 14.25 -12.76
C GLU A 14 -10.00 15.10 -13.90
N ALA A 15 -8.75 15.57 -13.71
CA ALA A 15 -8.04 16.34 -14.73
C ALA A 15 -7.70 15.50 -15.97
N LEU A 16 -7.32 14.24 -15.77
CA LEU A 16 -7.09 13.27 -16.85
C LEU A 16 -8.39 12.95 -17.58
N SER A 17 -9.47 12.65 -16.85
CA SER A 17 -10.79 12.35 -17.42
C SER A 17 -11.34 13.51 -18.24
N ALA A 18 -11.15 14.74 -17.77
CA ALA A 18 -11.56 15.94 -18.50
C ALA A 18 -10.64 16.31 -19.69
N GLY A 19 -9.52 15.63 -19.89
CA GLY A 19 -8.51 15.97 -20.91
C GLY A 19 -7.80 17.30 -20.64
N SER A 20 -7.88 17.83 -19.42
CA SER A 20 -7.18 19.05 -19.00
C SER A 20 -5.73 18.80 -18.56
N ALA A 21 -5.37 17.55 -18.33
CA ALA A 21 -4.01 17.06 -18.17
C ALA A 21 -3.76 15.89 -19.15
N ASP A 22 -2.60 15.89 -19.78
CA ASP A 22 -2.19 14.85 -20.72
C ASP A 22 -1.76 13.57 -19.98
N ILE A 23 -0.97 13.74 -18.92
CA ILE A 23 -0.47 12.67 -18.03
C ILE A 23 -0.65 13.06 -16.57
N GLY A 24 -0.69 12.06 -15.71
CA GLY A 24 -0.78 12.26 -14.26
C GLY A 24 -0.19 11.10 -13.46
N PHE A 25 0.40 11.42 -12.30
CA PHE A 25 0.85 10.45 -11.33
C PHE A 25 -0.32 10.13 -10.40
N ILE A 26 -0.76 8.86 -10.39
CA ILE A 26 -2.00 8.45 -9.71
C ILE A 26 -1.83 7.07 -9.07
N SER A 27 -2.54 6.80 -7.98
CA SER A 27 -2.58 5.48 -7.36
C SER A 27 -3.53 4.54 -8.09
N GLY A 28 -3.32 3.22 -7.97
CA GLY A 28 -4.16 2.20 -8.59
C GLY A 28 -5.64 2.35 -8.21
N GLY A 29 -5.93 2.52 -6.92
CA GLY A 29 -7.31 2.67 -6.45
C GLY A 29 -8.01 3.93 -6.97
N ASN A 30 -7.28 5.02 -7.24
CA ASN A 30 -7.86 6.19 -7.90
C ASN A 30 -7.93 6.02 -9.43
N TYR A 31 -6.93 5.37 -10.05
CA TYR A 31 -6.95 5.10 -11.48
C TYR A 31 -8.22 4.35 -11.92
N VAL A 32 -8.58 3.27 -11.23
CA VAL A 32 -9.74 2.44 -11.61
C VAL A 32 -11.07 3.20 -11.58
N LEU A 33 -11.16 4.31 -10.83
CA LEU A 33 -12.35 5.18 -10.83
C LEU A 33 -12.48 6.00 -12.12
N PHE A 34 -11.39 6.18 -12.88
CA PHE A 34 -11.32 6.99 -14.09
C PHE A 34 -10.83 6.18 -15.31
N SER A 35 -10.76 4.86 -15.22
CA SER A 35 -10.18 3.98 -16.26
C SER A 35 -10.94 3.99 -17.59
N ASP A 36 -12.18 4.45 -17.62
CA ASP A 36 -12.92 4.68 -18.86
C ASP A 36 -12.26 5.76 -19.73
N ASP A 37 -11.75 6.82 -19.10
CA ASP A 37 -11.17 8.01 -19.72
C ASP A 37 -9.64 8.05 -19.69
N CYS A 38 -9.00 7.18 -18.92
CA CYS A 38 -7.55 7.11 -18.74
C CYS A 38 -7.03 5.74 -19.08
N ASP A 39 -5.70 5.66 -19.32
CA ASP A 39 -5.01 4.38 -19.45
C ASP A 39 -3.62 4.46 -18.84
N VAL A 40 -3.01 3.30 -18.56
CA VAL A 40 -1.70 3.19 -17.94
C VAL A 40 -0.60 3.45 -18.98
N LEU A 41 0.31 4.37 -18.67
CA LEU A 41 1.53 4.56 -19.45
C LEU A 41 2.67 3.73 -18.82
N LEU A 42 2.95 3.95 -17.55
CA LEU A 42 4.04 3.30 -16.82
C LEU A 42 3.58 2.94 -15.41
N THR A 43 4.04 1.79 -14.91
CA THR A 43 3.93 1.39 -13.50
C THR A 43 5.22 1.73 -12.77
N ALA A 44 5.12 2.31 -11.58
CA ALA A 44 6.26 2.60 -10.73
C ALA A 44 6.90 1.32 -10.17
N LEU A 45 8.21 1.34 -10.01
CA LEU A 45 9.00 0.28 -9.40
C LEU A 45 9.43 0.68 -8.00
N ARG A 46 9.45 -0.30 -7.09
CA ARG A 46 10.05 -0.21 -5.75
C ARG A 46 11.09 -1.31 -5.59
N TYR A 47 12.04 -1.17 -4.67
CA TYR A 47 12.83 -2.32 -4.29
C TYR A 47 11.93 -3.39 -3.69
N ALA A 48 12.09 -4.62 -4.17
CA ALA A 48 11.48 -5.78 -3.52
C ALA A 48 12.09 -5.97 -2.12
N ILE A 49 11.36 -6.61 -1.23
CA ILE A 49 11.88 -7.02 0.08
C ILE A 49 12.13 -8.52 0.10
N ASN A 50 13.02 -8.95 0.98
CA ASN A 50 13.41 -10.36 1.11
C ASN A 50 12.33 -11.26 1.73
N LYS A 51 11.17 -10.69 2.12
CA LYS A 51 10.01 -11.42 2.62
C LYS A 51 8.78 -11.06 1.78
N ASP A 52 8.30 -12.01 0.99
CA ASP A 52 7.15 -11.84 0.08
C ASP A 52 6.19 -13.04 0.14
N SER A 53 6.09 -13.69 1.30
CA SER A 53 5.17 -14.80 1.55
C SER A 53 3.78 -14.30 1.92
N GLU A 54 2.74 -15.04 1.54
CA GLU A 54 1.37 -14.83 2.01
C GLU A 54 1.14 -15.43 3.42
N ASN A 55 2.04 -16.32 3.87
CA ASN A 55 1.99 -16.85 5.22
C ASN A 55 2.61 -15.85 6.21
N PRO A 56 1.86 -15.32 7.17
CA PRO A 56 2.35 -14.31 8.12
C PRO A 56 3.49 -14.83 9.01
N ALA A 57 3.55 -16.13 9.31
CA ALA A 57 4.61 -16.70 10.14
C ALA A 57 6.01 -16.56 9.51
N ASP A 58 6.11 -16.53 8.17
CA ASP A 58 7.39 -16.35 7.46
C ASP A 58 7.99 -14.96 7.66
N TRP A 59 7.18 -14.00 8.14
CA TRP A 59 7.61 -12.64 8.47
C TRP A 59 8.12 -12.51 9.91
N ASN A 60 7.91 -13.53 10.73
CA ASN A 60 8.17 -13.54 12.18
C ASN A 60 9.40 -14.38 12.56
N ASP A 61 10.39 -14.48 11.70
CA ASP A 61 11.62 -15.25 11.89
C ASP A 61 12.66 -14.59 12.84
N GLY A 62 12.29 -13.49 13.48
CA GLY A 62 13.17 -12.73 14.38
C GLY A 62 14.03 -11.68 13.66
N THR A 63 13.81 -11.45 12.37
CA THR A 63 14.50 -10.39 11.58
C THR A 63 13.51 -9.37 11.02
N ILE A 64 13.96 -8.14 10.79
CA ILE A 64 13.23 -7.15 10.00
C ILE A 64 13.49 -7.44 8.52
N GLU A 65 12.50 -7.14 7.67
CA GLU A 65 12.66 -7.20 6.23
C GLU A 65 13.80 -6.29 5.76
N GLU A 66 14.41 -6.65 4.64
CA GLU A 66 15.44 -5.85 3.99
C GLU A 66 15.09 -5.63 2.52
N ASN A 67 15.40 -4.45 2.01
CA ASN A 67 15.32 -4.19 0.58
C ASN A 67 16.32 -5.08 -0.16
N THR A 68 15.87 -5.72 -1.22
CA THR A 68 16.74 -6.44 -2.15
C THR A 68 17.26 -5.49 -3.22
N LYS A 69 18.02 -6.03 -4.19
CA LYS A 69 18.42 -5.30 -5.40
C LYS A 69 17.40 -5.44 -6.53
N ASP A 70 16.47 -6.37 -6.37
CA ASP A 70 15.43 -6.61 -7.35
C ASP A 70 14.34 -5.54 -7.22
N MET A 71 13.70 -5.22 -8.33
CA MET A 71 12.60 -4.26 -8.39
C MET A 71 11.28 -5.01 -8.53
N SER A 72 10.24 -4.46 -7.92
CA SER A 72 8.87 -5.01 -7.96
C SER A 72 7.87 -3.96 -8.42
N THR A 73 6.88 -4.38 -9.20
CA THR A 73 5.71 -3.59 -9.59
C THR A 73 4.61 -3.60 -8.54
N TYR A 74 4.75 -4.38 -7.47
CA TYR A 74 3.76 -4.50 -6.39
C TYR A 74 4.43 -4.53 -5.03
N TYR A 75 3.63 -4.37 -4.00
CA TYR A 75 3.99 -4.57 -2.61
C TYR A 75 2.83 -5.26 -1.89
N ARG A 76 3.09 -5.88 -0.73
CA ARG A 76 2.02 -6.46 0.11
C ARG A 76 1.64 -5.51 1.24
N CYS A 77 0.39 -5.56 1.65
CA CYS A 77 -0.02 -5.04 2.94
C CYS A 77 0.20 -6.11 4.01
N ILE A 78 0.62 -5.68 5.19
CA ILE A 78 0.73 -6.51 6.38
C ILE A 78 -0.22 -6.02 7.46
N ILE A 79 -0.79 -6.96 8.19
CA ILE A 79 -1.52 -6.74 9.42
C ILE A 79 -0.53 -7.01 10.55
N LEU A 80 -0.18 -5.98 11.30
CA LEU A 80 0.90 -5.98 12.28
C LEU A 80 0.34 -5.88 13.69
N ALA A 81 0.57 -6.90 14.50
CA ALA A 81 0.28 -6.89 15.93
C ALA A 81 1.41 -6.19 16.71
N GLY A 82 1.06 -5.48 17.76
CA GLY A 82 1.95 -4.63 18.56
C GLY A 82 2.33 -5.20 19.92
N PRO A 83 2.97 -4.37 20.78
CA PRO A 83 3.49 -4.78 22.08
C PRO A 83 2.41 -4.92 23.18
N SER A 84 1.15 -4.58 22.93
CA SER A 84 0.07 -4.78 23.89
C SER A 84 -0.14 -6.26 24.23
N GLU A 85 -0.75 -6.57 25.35
CA GLU A 85 -1.05 -7.96 25.75
C GLU A 85 -1.85 -8.68 24.68
N LYS A 86 -2.87 -8.03 24.09
CA LYS A 86 -3.67 -8.61 23.02
C LYS A 86 -2.86 -8.79 21.72
N GLY A 87 -2.04 -7.81 21.35
CA GLY A 87 -1.16 -7.92 20.18
C GLY A 87 -0.17 -9.08 20.31
N GLN A 88 0.42 -9.29 21.50
CA GLN A 88 1.33 -10.40 21.75
C GLN A 88 0.60 -11.76 21.76
N GLU A 89 -0.65 -11.83 22.25
CA GLU A 89 -1.48 -13.02 22.15
C GLU A 89 -1.71 -13.44 20.69
N LEU A 90 -2.10 -12.49 19.84
CA LEU A 90 -2.34 -12.73 18.40
C LEU A 90 -1.07 -13.22 17.69
N GLN A 91 0.05 -12.54 17.96
CA GLN A 91 1.36 -12.95 17.44
C GLN A 91 1.75 -14.37 17.86
N ALA A 92 1.55 -14.72 19.14
CA ALA A 92 1.90 -16.02 19.68
C ALA A 92 1.10 -17.15 18.99
N LYS A 93 -0.19 -16.95 18.73
CA LYS A 93 -1.04 -17.90 18.00
C LYS A 93 -0.50 -18.14 16.58
N VAL A 94 -0.25 -17.06 15.82
CA VAL A 94 0.29 -17.17 14.46
C VAL A 94 1.65 -17.90 14.44
N ASN A 95 2.54 -17.56 15.37
CA ASN A 95 3.86 -18.20 15.48
C ASN A 95 3.77 -19.67 15.88
N ALA A 96 2.69 -20.08 16.57
CA ALA A 96 2.40 -21.47 16.89
C ALA A 96 1.75 -22.23 15.71
N GLY A 97 1.44 -21.56 14.60
CA GLY A 97 0.73 -22.14 13.46
C GLY A 97 -0.77 -22.30 13.71
N GLU A 98 -1.32 -21.55 14.66
CA GLU A 98 -2.75 -21.53 14.94
C GLU A 98 -3.44 -20.51 14.03
N GLU A 99 -4.62 -20.86 13.50
CA GLU A 99 -5.44 -19.91 12.76
C GLU A 99 -6.13 -18.97 13.74
N LEU A 100 -6.10 -17.66 13.41
CA LEU A 100 -6.84 -16.66 14.16
C LEU A 100 -8.34 -16.77 13.85
N THR A 101 -9.16 -16.70 14.89
CA THR A 101 -10.61 -16.63 14.75
C THR A 101 -11.07 -15.18 14.57
N TRP A 102 -12.31 -14.99 14.07
CA TRP A 102 -12.90 -13.66 14.05
C TRP A 102 -12.93 -12.99 15.45
N ASP A 103 -13.24 -13.76 16.49
CA ASP A 103 -13.32 -13.23 17.86
C ASP A 103 -11.93 -12.76 18.36
N ASP A 104 -10.85 -13.44 17.94
CA ASP A 104 -9.48 -12.98 18.22
C ASP A 104 -9.22 -11.59 17.65
N LEU A 105 -9.61 -11.37 16.39
CA LEU A 105 -9.40 -10.12 15.67
C LEU A 105 -10.38 -9.02 16.12
N ASN A 106 -11.65 -9.37 16.34
CA ASN A 106 -12.69 -8.45 16.73
C ASN A 106 -12.50 -7.87 18.14
N SER A 107 -11.87 -8.64 19.03
CA SER A 107 -11.55 -8.17 20.40
C SER A 107 -10.34 -7.25 20.46
N ALA A 108 -9.56 -7.12 19.38
CA ALA A 108 -8.40 -6.24 19.29
C ALA A 108 -8.80 -4.83 18.82
N THR A 109 -8.05 -3.82 19.28
CA THR A 109 -8.18 -2.44 18.79
C THR A 109 -7.31 -2.24 17.55
N TRP A 110 -7.92 -1.89 16.43
CA TRP A 110 -7.26 -1.72 15.13
C TRP A 110 -6.99 -0.27 14.78
N SER A 111 -5.79 0.03 14.28
CA SER A 111 -5.49 1.30 13.61
C SER A 111 -5.55 1.12 12.10
N VAL A 112 -6.45 1.85 11.45
CA VAL A 112 -6.64 1.88 10.00
C VAL A 112 -6.48 3.30 9.46
N LEU A 113 -6.37 3.47 8.14
CA LEU A 113 -6.37 4.79 7.50
C LEU A 113 -7.75 5.12 6.90
N SER A 114 -7.79 6.10 5.99
CA SER A 114 -9.03 6.43 5.29
C SER A 114 -9.47 5.27 4.38
N PRO A 115 -10.78 5.15 4.09
CA PRO A 115 -11.32 4.11 3.19
C PRO A 115 -10.76 4.12 1.78
N THR A 116 -10.08 5.20 1.37
CA THR A 116 -9.43 5.30 0.05
C THR A 116 -7.97 4.82 0.05
N SER A 117 -7.43 4.41 1.20
CA SER A 117 -6.05 3.93 1.31
C SER A 117 -5.96 2.45 0.97
N ALA A 118 -5.21 2.08 -0.06
CA ALA A 118 -5.01 0.69 -0.47
C ALA A 118 -4.52 -0.16 0.72
N SER A 119 -3.28 0.03 1.18
CA SER A 119 -2.70 -0.77 2.29
C SER A 119 -3.17 -0.36 3.69
N GLY A 120 -3.82 0.80 3.82
CA GLY A 120 -4.32 1.29 5.11
C GLY A 120 -5.77 0.90 5.40
N TYR A 121 -6.52 0.41 4.42
CA TYR A 121 -7.94 0.07 4.58
C TYR A 121 -8.43 -0.97 3.58
N ILE A 122 -8.29 -0.74 2.27
CA ILE A 122 -8.97 -1.52 1.22
C ILE A 122 -8.55 -2.99 1.26
N TYR A 123 -7.25 -3.25 1.08
CA TYR A 123 -6.75 -4.63 1.04
C TYR A 123 -6.85 -5.36 2.38
N PRO A 124 -6.65 -4.73 3.55
CA PRO A 124 -7.03 -5.33 4.83
C PRO A 124 -8.52 -5.69 4.94
N CYS A 125 -9.41 -4.86 4.40
CA CYS A 125 -10.84 -5.16 4.36
C CYS A 125 -11.14 -6.39 3.49
N LEU A 126 -10.51 -6.49 2.32
CA LEU A 126 -10.60 -7.66 1.44
C LEU A 126 -10.08 -8.91 2.12
N TRP A 127 -8.92 -8.82 2.78
CA TRP A 127 -8.33 -9.94 3.51
C TRP A 127 -9.28 -10.44 4.61
N LEU A 128 -9.90 -9.54 5.38
CA LEU A 128 -10.92 -9.91 6.37
C LEU A 128 -12.14 -10.54 5.71
N GLN A 129 -12.57 -10.02 4.56
CA GLN A 129 -13.71 -10.56 3.82
C GLN A 129 -13.44 -11.98 3.32
N ASP A 130 -12.26 -12.24 2.76
CA ASP A 130 -11.90 -13.55 2.22
C ASP A 130 -11.77 -14.62 3.32
N HIS A 131 -11.21 -14.24 4.48
CA HIS A 131 -10.95 -15.19 5.56
C HIS A 131 -12.15 -15.39 6.49
N TYR A 132 -12.97 -14.35 6.70
CA TYR A 132 -14.01 -14.36 7.75
C TYR A 132 -15.40 -13.97 7.23
N GLY A 133 -15.53 -13.55 5.95
CA GLY A 133 -16.79 -13.03 5.39
C GLY A 133 -17.24 -11.72 6.03
N LYS A 134 -16.29 -10.92 6.56
CA LYS A 134 -16.51 -9.68 7.31
C LYS A 134 -15.48 -8.62 6.91
N GLY A 135 -15.83 -7.34 7.08
CA GLY A 135 -14.96 -6.22 6.76
C GLY A 135 -14.48 -5.43 7.98
N ILE A 136 -13.71 -4.38 7.73
CA ILE A 136 -13.24 -3.46 8.79
C ILE A 136 -14.43 -2.81 9.53
N SER A 137 -15.54 -2.54 8.84
CA SER A 137 -16.75 -1.98 9.45
C SER A 137 -17.45 -2.90 10.45
N ASP A 138 -17.14 -4.21 10.42
CA ASP A 138 -17.70 -5.19 11.36
C ASP A 138 -16.85 -5.31 12.64
N LEU A 139 -15.67 -4.70 12.69
CA LEU A 139 -14.81 -4.69 13.87
C LEU A 139 -15.37 -3.73 14.94
N GLU A 140 -15.37 -4.18 16.19
CA GLU A 140 -15.91 -3.40 17.33
C GLU A 140 -15.02 -2.22 17.73
N HIS A 141 -13.70 -2.35 17.53
CA HIS A 141 -12.72 -1.38 18.03
C HIS A 141 -11.79 -0.92 16.89
N VAL A 142 -12.19 0.15 16.19
CA VAL A 142 -11.41 0.74 15.10
C VAL A 142 -11.07 2.19 15.41
N VAL A 143 -9.80 2.55 15.21
CA VAL A 143 -9.28 3.92 15.32
C VAL A 143 -8.74 4.34 13.98
N GLN A 144 -9.29 5.39 13.39
CA GLN A 144 -8.74 5.95 12.17
C GLN A 144 -7.53 6.83 12.48
N SER A 145 -6.44 6.62 11.76
CA SER A 145 -5.21 7.40 11.81
C SER A 145 -5.02 8.19 10.51
N ASP A 146 -4.39 9.37 10.60
CA ASP A 146 -4.17 10.24 9.45
C ASP A 146 -3.05 9.72 8.54
N SER A 147 -2.16 8.89 9.07
CA SER A 147 -1.01 8.36 8.33
C SER A 147 -0.49 7.05 8.93
N HIS A 148 0.25 6.28 8.15
CA HIS A 148 0.96 5.10 8.63
C HIS A 148 1.94 5.43 9.78
N THR A 149 2.56 6.62 9.76
CA THR A 149 3.45 7.07 10.84
C THR A 149 2.69 7.24 12.15
N THR A 150 1.49 7.81 12.11
CA THR A 150 0.61 7.93 13.29
C THR A 150 0.17 6.56 13.79
N SER A 151 -0.15 5.62 12.88
CA SER A 151 -0.50 4.24 13.26
C SER A 151 0.64 3.53 13.97
N VAL A 152 1.88 3.66 13.46
CA VAL A 152 3.08 3.09 14.10
C VAL A 152 3.31 3.68 15.50
N ALA A 153 3.16 4.99 15.65
CA ALA A 153 3.32 5.64 16.97
C ALA A 153 2.26 5.16 17.97
N ARG A 154 1.01 4.98 17.54
CA ARG A 154 -0.07 4.42 18.37
C ARG A 154 0.20 2.97 18.77
N LEU A 155 0.69 2.16 17.81
CA LEU A 155 1.06 0.77 18.05
C LEU A 155 2.18 0.67 19.10
N ALA A 156 3.26 1.45 18.92
CA ALA A 156 4.39 1.50 19.84
C ALA A 156 3.99 1.91 21.25
N ALA A 157 3.05 2.85 21.37
CA ALA A 157 2.51 3.33 22.64
C ALA A 157 1.47 2.37 23.27
N GLY A 158 1.13 1.24 22.63
CA GLY A 158 0.09 0.30 23.10
C GLY A 158 -1.32 0.89 23.10
N GLN A 159 -1.57 1.95 22.33
CA GLN A 159 -2.90 2.56 22.19
C GLN A 159 -3.81 1.77 21.25
N VAL A 160 -3.22 0.95 20.39
CA VAL A 160 -3.88 -0.01 19.51
C VAL A 160 -3.13 -1.33 19.56
N ASP A 161 -3.84 -2.43 19.35
CA ASP A 161 -3.27 -3.77 19.39
C ASP A 161 -2.74 -4.21 18.02
N VAL A 162 -3.39 -3.73 16.97
CA VAL A 162 -3.15 -4.09 15.57
C VAL A 162 -3.12 -2.83 14.72
N MET A 163 -2.27 -2.80 13.71
CA MET A 163 -2.29 -1.82 12.64
C MET A 163 -2.16 -2.47 11.28
N VAL A 164 -2.57 -1.78 10.23
CA VAL A 164 -2.44 -2.20 8.83
C VAL A 164 -1.51 -1.25 8.09
N SER A 165 -0.64 -1.79 7.24
CA SER A 165 0.32 -0.98 6.50
C SER A 165 0.99 -1.76 5.36
N PHE A 166 1.75 -1.04 4.53
CA PHE A 166 2.61 -1.64 3.51
C PHE A 166 3.79 -2.42 4.14
N GLY A 167 4.25 -3.48 3.48
CA GLY A 167 5.24 -4.42 4.00
C GLY A 167 6.58 -3.82 4.43
N HIS A 168 7.02 -2.70 3.83
CA HIS A 168 8.25 -2.00 4.20
C HIS A 168 8.16 -1.18 5.50
N ILE A 169 7.04 -1.20 6.21
CA ILE A 169 6.80 -0.31 7.36
C ILE A 169 7.80 -0.56 8.49
N ARG A 170 8.21 -1.83 8.72
CA ARG A 170 9.17 -2.16 9.77
C ARG A 170 10.59 -1.70 9.40
N ILE A 171 11.01 -1.85 8.13
CA ILE A 171 12.30 -1.31 7.63
C ILE A 171 12.42 0.19 7.96
N LYS A 172 11.36 0.94 7.67
CA LYS A 172 11.32 2.40 7.83
C LYS A 172 11.33 2.85 9.29
N ASN A 173 10.77 2.05 10.19
CA ASN A 173 10.51 2.46 11.57
C ASN A 173 11.38 1.75 12.62
N ALA A 174 11.96 0.60 12.33
CA ALA A 174 12.84 -0.11 13.26
C ALA A 174 14.01 0.76 13.79
N PRO A 175 14.69 1.59 12.97
CA PRO A 175 15.81 2.42 13.47
C PRO A 175 15.42 3.45 14.54
N LYS A 176 14.14 3.86 14.56
CA LYS A 176 13.62 4.88 15.48
C LYS A 176 12.60 4.35 16.49
N TRP A 177 12.32 3.04 16.45
CA TRP A 177 11.31 2.41 17.29
C TRP A 177 11.54 2.65 18.78
N GLU A 178 12.75 2.36 19.27
CA GLU A 178 13.12 2.55 20.67
C GLU A 178 13.46 4.00 21.03
N THR A 179 14.03 4.77 20.09
CA THR A 179 14.56 6.10 20.36
C THR A 179 13.53 7.23 20.23
N GLU A 180 12.54 7.06 19.37
CA GLU A 180 11.59 8.13 19.05
C GLU A 180 10.12 7.70 19.25
N LEU A 181 9.80 6.41 19.05
CA LEU A 181 8.42 5.91 19.05
C LEU A 181 7.99 5.31 20.39
N GLY A 182 8.92 5.12 21.33
CA GLY A 182 8.63 4.64 22.67
C GLY A 182 8.64 3.12 22.83
N GLY A 183 9.18 2.38 21.86
CA GLY A 183 9.43 0.95 22.00
C GLY A 183 10.37 0.66 23.17
N THR A 184 10.11 -0.41 23.89
CA THR A 184 10.90 -0.83 25.08
C THR A 184 11.90 -1.93 24.79
N ALA A 185 11.87 -2.48 23.58
CA ALA A 185 12.79 -3.47 23.02
C ALA A 185 12.79 -3.32 21.49
N PRO A 186 13.67 -4.00 20.73
CA PRO A 186 13.69 -3.95 19.27
C PRO A 186 12.33 -4.22 18.65
N MET A 187 12.00 -3.50 17.58
CA MET A 187 10.70 -3.60 16.92
C MET A 187 10.32 -5.03 16.54
N VAL A 188 11.29 -5.82 16.10
CA VAL A 188 11.09 -7.23 15.71
C VAL A 188 10.66 -8.12 16.88
N GLU A 189 11.04 -7.78 18.11
CA GLU A 189 10.67 -8.52 19.31
C GLU A 189 9.28 -8.10 19.85
N GLN A 190 8.87 -6.88 19.52
CA GLN A 190 7.63 -6.29 20.02
C GLN A 190 6.48 -6.31 19.01
N THR A 191 6.75 -6.66 17.74
CA THR A 191 5.74 -6.70 16.69
C THR A 191 5.78 -8.00 15.93
N GLY A 192 4.62 -8.50 15.53
CA GLY A 192 4.49 -9.67 14.67
C GLY A 192 3.46 -9.48 13.56
N VAL A 193 3.77 -10.00 12.38
CA VAL A 193 2.82 -10.04 11.28
C VAL A 193 1.79 -11.14 11.56
N ILE A 194 0.51 -10.79 11.52
CA ILE A 194 -0.61 -11.71 11.79
C ILE A 194 -1.50 -11.93 10.58
N GLY A 195 -1.28 -11.18 9.50
CA GLY A 195 -1.94 -11.35 8.22
C GLY A 195 -1.16 -10.66 7.13
N VAL A 196 -1.25 -11.19 5.91
CA VAL A 196 -0.60 -10.64 4.70
C VAL A 196 -1.62 -10.67 3.58
N THR A 197 -1.74 -9.58 2.84
CA THR A 197 -2.66 -9.50 1.71
C THR A 197 -2.01 -10.00 0.42
N GLU A 198 -2.80 -10.18 -0.62
CA GLU A 198 -2.29 -10.27 -1.99
C GLU A 198 -1.47 -9.03 -2.38
N GLY A 199 -0.79 -9.11 -3.52
CA GLY A 199 0.04 -8.01 -4.05
C GLY A 199 -0.80 -6.82 -4.47
N ILE A 200 -0.40 -5.63 -4.07
CA ILE A 200 -0.98 -4.33 -4.45
C ILE A 200 -0.07 -3.70 -5.48
N TYR A 201 -0.54 -3.46 -6.70
CA TYR A 201 0.25 -2.79 -7.71
C TYR A 201 0.65 -1.37 -7.29
N ASN A 202 1.87 -0.98 -7.63
CA ASN A 202 2.38 0.36 -7.33
C ASN A 202 1.60 1.44 -8.07
N ASP A 203 1.75 2.68 -7.61
CA ASP A 203 1.27 3.87 -8.32
C ASP A 203 1.78 3.89 -9.77
N MET A 204 1.13 4.66 -10.62
CA MET A 204 1.41 4.69 -12.04
C MET A 204 1.56 6.12 -12.57
N ILE A 205 2.10 6.22 -13.77
CA ILE A 205 1.89 7.36 -14.66
C ILE A 205 0.76 6.95 -15.61
N ALA A 206 -0.40 7.58 -15.47
CA ALA A 206 -1.53 7.40 -16.37
C ALA A 206 -1.55 8.50 -17.43
N TYR A 207 -2.18 8.22 -18.57
CA TYR A 207 -2.45 9.22 -19.60
C TYR A 207 -3.94 9.35 -19.90
N SER A 208 -4.34 10.53 -20.35
CA SER A 208 -5.73 10.82 -20.74
C SER A 208 -6.02 10.26 -22.14
N LYS A 209 -7.10 9.48 -22.28
CA LYS A 209 -7.65 9.07 -23.58
C LYS A 209 -8.32 10.24 -24.31
N ASN A 210 -8.64 11.32 -23.60
CA ASN A 210 -9.28 12.53 -24.10
C ASN A 210 -8.25 13.62 -24.51
N SER A 211 -6.94 13.32 -24.46
CA SER A 211 -5.87 14.22 -24.90
C SER A 211 -5.50 13.96 -26.37
N ASP A 212 -5.55 15.00 -27.19
CA ASP A 212 -5.08 14.95 -28.58
C ASP A 212 -3.58 14.61 -28.67
N THR A 213 -2.78 15.09 -27.73
CA THR A 213 -1.33 14.80 -27.65
C THR A 213 -1.09 13.33 -27.37
N MET A 214 -1.85 12.75 -26.44
CA MET A 214 -1.72 11.34 -26.06
C MET A 214 -2.37 10.38 -27.07
N ALA A 215 -3.12 10.85 -28.03
CA ALA A 215 -3.64 10.03 -29.14
C ALA A 215 -2.51 9.48 -30.03
N ASP A 216 -1.35 10.15 -30.12
CA ASP A 216 -0.18 9.67 -30.88
C ASP A 216 0.58 8.60 -30.08
N GLU A 217 0.50 7.35 -30.55
CA GLU A 217 1.17 6.19 -29.94
C GLU A 217 2.70 6.33 -29.94
N ASN A 218 3.28 6.91 -31.01
CA ASN A 218 4.74 7.12 -31.07
C ASN A 218 5.19 8.15 -30.05
N PHE A 219 4.38 9.18 -29.83
CA PHE A 219 4.66 10.15 -28.78
C PHE A 219 4.56 9.54 -27.39
N ARG A 220 3.49 8.76 -27.11
CA ARG A 220 3.37 8.04 -25.81
C ARG A 220 4.56 7.13 -25.56
N LYS A 221 4.99 6.38 -26.61
CA LYS A 221 6.16 5.50 -26.49
C LYS A 221 7.43 6.29 -26.17
N ALA A 222 7.72 7.34 -26.92
CA ALA A 222 8.92 8.18 -26.69
C ALA A 222 8.90 8.83 -25.31
N LEU A 223 7.71 9.27 -24.84
CA LEU A 223 7.53 9.85 -23.51
C LEU A 223 7.80 8.81 -22.41
N GLY A 224 7.22 7.60 -22.53
CA GLY A 224 7.45 6.51 -21.59
C GLY A 224 8.91 6.09 -21.51
N GLU A 225 9.59 5.90 -22.68
CA GLU A 225 11.02 5.63 -22.75
C GLU A 225 11.84 6.72 -22.05
N SER A 226 11.48 8.00 -22.24
CA SER A 226 12.17 9.12 -21.56
C SER A 226 12.02 9.08 -20.04
N PHE A 227 10.82 8.77 -19.51
CA PHE A 227 10.64 8.60 -18.07
C PHE A 227 11.45 7.45 -17.50
N ILE A 228 11.51 6.31 -18.20
CA ILE A 228 12.30 5.14 -17.80
C ILE A 228 13.79 5.51 -17.79
N GLU A 229 14.30 6.13 -18.87
CA GLU A 229 15.72 6.53 -18.97
C GLU A 229 16.10 7.55 -17.89
N ILE A 230 15.26 8.56 -17.62
CA ILE A 230 15.51 9.57 -16.58
C ILE A 230 15.54 8.90 -15.21
N ALA A 231 14.59 8.02 -14.92
CA ALA A 231 14.51 7.30 -13.65
C ALA A 231 15.70 6.36 -13.40
N ASP A 232 16.39 5.92 -14.45
CA ASP A 232 17.61 5.10 -14.34
C ASP A 232 18.87 5.91 -14.02
N THR A 233 18.81 7.24 -14.09
CA THR A 233 19.92 8.10 -13.64
C THR A 233 19.92 8.26 -12.11
N ASP A 234 21.09 8.57 -11.52
CA ASP A 234 21.19 8.81 -10.08
C ASP A 234 20.31 10.01 -9.65
N GLU A 235 20.31 11.09 -10.44
CA GLU A 235 19.49 12.29 -10.20
C GLU A 235 18.01 11.99 -10.31
N GLY A 236 17.60 11.24 -11.33
CA GLY A 236 16.19 10.83 -11.51
C GLY A 236 15.70 9.96 -10.37
N ARG A 237 16.51 8.99 -9.91
CA ARG A 237 16.18 8.15 -8.74
C ARG A 237 16.05 8.97 -7.46
N GLU A 238 16.93 9.95 -7.25
CA GLU A 238 16.79 10.84 -6.10
C GLU A 238 15.46 11.59 -6.11
N ILE A 239 15.04 12.11 -7.27
CA ILE A 239 13.77 12.84 -7.42
C ILE A 239 12.58 11.93 -7.12
N ILE A 240 12.50 10.74 -7.72
CA ILE A 240 11.34 9.84 -7.55
C ILE A 240 11.34 9.11 -6.19
N SER A 241 12.47 9.09 -5.48
CA SER A 241 12.59 8.46 -4.16
C SER A 241 11.68 9.09 -3.10
N VAL A 242 11.23 10.33 -3.30
CA VAL A 242 10.24 11.01 -2.44
C VAL A 242 8.94 10.20 -2.33
N PHE A 243 8.59 9.45 -3.37
CA PHE A 243 7.45 8.52 -3.41
C PHE A 243 7.84 7.07 -3.10
N SER A 244 9.07 6.83 -2.62
CA SER A 244 9.65 5.49 -2.43
C SER A 244 9.73 4.68 -3.73
N GLN A 245 9.81 5.35 -4.88
CA GLN A 245 9.97 4.76 -6.20
C GLN A 245 11.46 4.72 -6.58
N VAL A 246 11.83 3.75 -7.41
CA VAL A 246 13.23 3.54 -7.84
C VAL A 246 13.36 3.39 -9.35
N GLY A 247 12.26 3.45 -10.08
CA GLY A 247 12.21 3.33 -11.53
C GLY A 247 10.79 3.23 -12.04
N TYR A 248 10.65 3.02 -13.35
CA TYR A 248 9.39 2.76 -14.03
C TYR A 248 9.54 1.60 -15.01
N THR A 249 8.43 0.92 -15.28
CA THR A 249 8.29 -0.07 -16.34
C THR A 249 6.98 0.17 -17.09
N TRP A 250 6.86 -0.41 -18.30
CA TRP A 250 5.59 -0.40 -19.02
C TRP A 250 4.52 -1.10 -18.18
N GLY A 251 3.38 -0.47 -18.04
CA GLY A 251 2.19 -1.00 -17.40
C GLY A 251 1.05 -1.22 -18.38
N GLN A 252 0.01 -1.87 -17.93
CA GLN A 252 -1.22 -2.11 -18.67
C GLN A 252 -2.43 -2.07 -17.75
N ASP A 253 -3.59 -1.78 -18.30
CA ASP A 253 -4.85 -1.63 -17.57
C ASP A 253 -5.20 -2.86 -16.72
N SER A 254 -4.97 -4.08 -17.25
CA SER A 254 -5.24 -5.34 -16.54
C SER A 254 -4.35 -5.59 -15.30
N ASP A 255 -3.24 -4.89 -15.15
CA ASP A 255 -2.40 -4.97 -13.94
C ASP A 255 -3.17 -4.49 -12.69
N TYR A 256 -4.24 -3.70 -12.90
CA TYR A 256 -5.05 -3.09 -11.85
C TYR A 256 -6.44 -3.74 -11.68
N ASP A 257 -6.64 -4.97 -12.20
CA ASP A 257 -7.89 -5.72 -12.03
C ASP A 257 -8.17 -6.06 -10.56
N GLY A 258 -7.13 -6.30 -9.76
CA GLY A 258 -7.24 -6.46 -8.30
C GLY A 258 -7.83 -5.20 -7.63
N GLU A 259 -7.38 -4.01 -8.03
CA GLU A 259 -7.91 -2.73 -7.54
C GLU A 259 -9.39 -2.53 -7.95
N ARG A 260 -9.79 -2.96 -9.14
CA ARG A 260 -11.21 -2.92 -9.57
C ARG A 260 -12.07 -3.82 -8.72
N ALA A 261 -11.66 -5.08 -8.54
CA ALA A 261 -12.38 -6.02 -7.68
C ALA A 261 -12.49 -5.49 -6.24
N ALA A 262 -11.41 -4.88 -5.73
CA ALA A 262 -11.36 -4.24 -4.44
C ALA A 262 -12.41 -3.12 -4.31
N GLN A 263 -12.48 -2.23 -5.28
CA GLN A 263 -13.44 -1.11 -5.28
C GLN A 263 -14.88 -1.59 -5.43
N GLU A 264 -15.12 -2.63 -6.23
CA GLU A 264 -16.46 -3.22 -6.39
C GLU A 264 -16.96 -3.86 -5.08
N LEU A 265 -16.06 -4.59 -4.39
CA LEU A 265 -16.42 -5.21 -3.13
C LEU A 265 -16.71 -4.15 -2.05
N LEU A 266 -15.90 -3.10 -1.93
CA LEU A 266 -16.16 -2.01 -1.00
C LEU A 266 -17.52 -1.36 -1.23
N LYS A 267 -17.89 -1.08 -2.49
CA LYS A 267 -19.22 -0.54 -2.82
C LYS A 267 -20.33 -1.50 -2.40
N SER A 268 -20.11 -2.81 -2.47
CA SER A 268 -21.11 -3.81 -2.06
C SER A 268 -21.26 -3.91 -0.54
N LEU A 269 -20.24 -3.53 0.23
CA LEU A 269 -20.27 -3.53 1.70
C LEU A 269 -20.88 -2.24 2.29
N GLU A 270 -20.88 -1.14 1.52
CA GLU A 270 -21.46 0.15 1.92
C GLU A 270 -22.96 0.29 1.63
N GLY A 271 -23.55 -0.61 0.85
CA GLY A 271 -24.98 -0.62 0.43
C GLY A 271 -25.82 -1.56 1.24
#